data_b6ed8aef41416867478aa8eb96680d18
#
_entry.id   b6ed8aef41416867478aa8eb96680d18
#
_cell.length_a   1.000
_cell.length_b   1.000
_cell.length_c   1.000
_cell.angle_alpha   90.00
_cell.angle_beta   90.00
_cell.angle_gamma   90.00
#
_symmetry.space_group_name_H-M   'P 1'
#
loop_
_entity.id
_entity.type
_entity.pdbx_description
1 polymer ?
#
loop_
_entity_poly.entity_id
_entity_poly.type
_entity_poly.pdbx_seq_one_letter_code
_entity_poly.pdbx_strand_id
1 'polypeptide(L)'
;MLKNRPIEQNDLSWFEEIAEAHPVWKKEEFGEKDAESYMISYSMYNGSWLVWEKDGLPVAVSYHLEWAPSNGKPWLGTVLVDPAEERKGHARKIIEQIGQSLQDQHRALFTAVPIDRNEWILFLSQCGFEQLKTEKDEADKPYIIMVKPLV
;
A
#
# COMPACT_ATOMS: atom_id res chain seq x y z
N MET A 1 17.14 8.77 -5.62
CA MET A 1 15.86 8.49 -6.27
C MET A 1 15.47 7.04 -6.06
N LEU A 2 14.21 6.80 -5.79
CA LEU A 2 13.70 5.44 -5.62
C LEU A 2 13.40 4.82 -6.97
N LYS A 3 13.77 3.56 -7.12
CA LYS A 3 13.42 2.73 -8.27
C LYS A 3 12.54 1.59 -7.81
N ASN A 4 11.68 1.09 -8.67
CA ASN A 4 10.84 -0.04 -8.33
C ASN A 4 11.03 -1.17 -9.32
N ARG A 5 10.69 -2.38 -8.87
CA ARG A 5 10.67 -3.59 -9.68
C ARG A 5 9.64 -4.55 -9.11
N PRO A 6 9.15 -5.50 -9.90
CA PRO A 6 8.26 -6.53 -9.35
C PRO A 6 8.93 -7.30 -8.23
N ILE A 7 8.14 -7.70 -7.23
CA ILE A 7 8.63 -8.54 -6.14
C ILE A 7 8.95 -9.94 -6.69
N GLU A 8 10.03 -10.54 -6.17
CA GLU A 8 10.47 -11.87 -6.58
C GLU A 8 10.48 -12.83 -5.42
N GLN A 9 10.61 -14.12 -5.70
CA GLN A 9 10.59 -15.17 -4.68
C GLN A 9 11.62 -14.92 -3.58
N ASN A 10 12.82 -14.50 -3.94
CA ASN A 10 13.89 -14.27 -2.97
C ASN A 10 13.72 -12.98 -2.16
N ASP A 11 12.70 -12.17 -2.44
CA ASP A 11 12.35 -11.01 -1.61
C ASP A 11 11.46 -11.37 -0.44
N LEU A 12 10.82 -12.55 -0.45
CA LEU A 12 9.78 -12.89 0.52
C LEU A 12 10.29 -12.96 1.96
N SER A 13 11.51 -13.45 2.18
CA SER A 13 12.10 -13.47 3.51
C SER A 13 12.24 -12.07 4.09
N TRP A 14 12.71 -11.14 3.28
CA TRP A 14 12.85 -9.74 3.68
C TRP A 14 11.47 -9.10 3.92
N PHE A 15 10.48 -9.40 3.07
CA PHE A 15 9.13 -8.89 3.26
C PHE A 15 8.56 -9.37 4.60
N GLU A 16 8.78 -10.62 4.97
CA GLU A 16 8.34 -11.14 6.26
C GLU A 16 9.05 -10.44 7.43
N GLU A 17 10.33 -10.15 7.29
CA GLU A 17 11.08 -9.43 8.31
C GLU A 17 10.51 -8.02 8.56
N ILE A 18 10.23 -7.27 7.51
CA ILE A 18 9.67 -5.94 7.68
C ILE A 18 8.23 -5.99 8.18
N ALA A 19 7.46 -7.01 7.81
CA ALA A 19 6.11 -7.20 8.33
C ALA A 19 6.14 -7.45 9.85
N GLU A 20 7.08 -8.24 10.34
CA GLU A 20 7.23 -8.49 11.78
C GLU A 20 7.55 -7.21 12.56
N ALA A 21 8.24 -6.27 11.94
CA ALA A 21 8.55 -4.99 12.56
C ALA A 21 7.34 -4.04 12.60
N HIS A 22 6.23 -4.41 11.95
CA HIS A 22 4.98 -3.66 11.95
C HIS A 22 3.85 -4.56 12.47
N PRO A 23 3.83 -4.88 13.77
CA PRO A 23 2.95 -5.93 14.29
C PRO A 23 1.45 -5.66 14.13
N VAL A 24 1.01 -4.41 14.20
CA VAL A 24 -0.40 -4.08 13.99
C VAL A 24 -0.79 -4.36 12.53
N TRP A 25 0.01 -3.90 11.58
CA TRP A 25 -0.20 -4.16 10.17
C TRP A 25 -0.18 -5.65 9.87
N LYS A 26 0.82 -6.37 10.40
CA LYS A 26 0.95 -7.81 10.18
C LYS A 26 -0.27 -8.58 10.67
N LYS A 27 -0.76 -8.24 11.86
CA LYS A 27 -1.94 -8.88 12.43
C LYS A 27 -3.17 -8.65 11.57
N GLU A 28 -3.37 -7.43 11.07
CA GLU A 28 -4.53 -7.09 10.25
C GLU A 28 -4.44 -7.70 8.85
N GLU A 29 -3.27 -7.70 8.25
CA GLU A 29 -3.09 -8.09 6.85
C GLU A 29 -2.66 -9.54 6.66
N PHE A 30 -1.57 -9.94 7.27
CA PHE A 30 -1.10 -11.34 7.15
C PHE A 30 -1.97 -12.30 7.97
N GLY A 31 -2.38 -11.89 9.18
CA GLY A 31 -2.99 -12.80 10.12
C GLY A 31 -2.00 -13.91 10.45
N GLU A 32 -2.38 -15.16 10.16
CA GLU A 32 -1.53 -16.32 10.38
C GLU A 32 -0.82 -16.79 9.10
N LYS A 33 -1.02 -16.08 7.99
CA LYS A 33 -0.43 -16.43 6.70
C LYS A 33 1.04 -16.00 6.64
N ASP A 34 1.82 -16.68 5.79
CA ASP A 34 3.14 -16.19 5.41
C ASP A 34 3.01 -15.19 4.25
N ALA A 35 4.13 -14.59 3.84
CA ALA A 35 4.12 -13.58 2.77
C ALA A 35 3.59 -14.14 1.46
N GLU A 36 3.99 -15.35 1.09
CA GLU A 36 3.55 -15.97 -0.16
C GLU A 36 2.03 -16.19 -0.17
N SER A 37 1.49 -16.77 0.90
CA SER A 37 0.05 -17.02 1.02
C SER A 37 -0.75 -15.71 1.03
N TYR A 38 -0.22 -14.69 1.68
CA TYR A 38 -0.85 -13.38 1.71
C TYR A 38 -0.93 -12.79 0.29
N MET A 39 0.16 -12.82 -0.44
CA MET A 39 0.18 -12.31 -1.82
C MET A 39 -0.75 -13.08 -2.74
N ILE A 40 -0.82 -14.41 -2.59
CA ILE A 40 -1.72 -15.25 -3.37
C ILE A 40 -3.17 -14.86 -3.13
N SER A 41 -3.53 -14.47 -1.89
CA SER A 41 -4.90 -14.06 -1.59
C SER A 41 -5.36 -12.82 -2.37
N TYR A 42 -4.42 -12.04 -2.92
CA TYR A 42 -4.71 -10.88 -3.75
C TYR A 42 -4.54 -11.13 -5.25
N SER A 43 -4.18 -12.35 -5.66
CA SER A 43 -3.86 -12.66 -7.06
C SER A 43 -5.05 -12.43 -8.01
N MET A 44 -6.27 -12.60 -7.51
CA MET A 44 -7.50 -12.40 -8.31
C MET A 44 -7.69 -10.95 -8.75
N TYR A 45 -7.06 -9.99 -8.07
CA TYR A 45 -7.24 -8.57 -8.37
C TYR A 45 -6.27 -8.07 -9.44
N ASN A 46 -5.30 -8.88 -9.81
CA ASN A 46 -4.31 -8.53 -10.84
C ASN A 46 -3.56 -7.22 -10.56
N GLY A 47 -3.22 -7.00 -9.31
CA GLY A 47 -2.47 -5.82 -8.89
C GLY A 47 -0.97 -5.99 -9.02
N SER A 48 -0.23 -4.95 -8.67
CA SER A 48 1.22 -4.91 -8.75
C SER A 48 1.87 -4.90 -7.37
N TRP A 49 2.62 -5.93 -7.05
CA TRP A 49 3.49 -5.98 -5.89
C TRP A 49 4.87 -5.48 -6.29
N LEU A 50 5.32 -4.39 -5.69
CA LEU A 50 6.58 -3.75 -6.06
C LEU A 50 7.54 -3.68 -4.88
N VAL A 51 8.81 -3.93 -5.16
CA VAL A 51 9.91 -3.62 -4.23
C VAL A 51 10.51 -2.31 -4.68
N TRP A 52 10.68 -1.38 -3.72
CA TRP A 52 11.30 -0.09 -3.97
C TRP A 52 12.72 -0.12 -3.43
N GLU A 53 13.64 0.39 -4.24
CA GLU A 53 15.07 0.34 -3.94
C GLU A 53 15.69 1.74 -3.94
N LYS A 54 16.63 1.93 -3.04
CA LYS A 54 17.48 3.12 -3.01
C LYS A 54 18.93 2.64 -3.06
N ASP A 55 19.67 3.12 -4.05
CA ASP A 55 21.06 2.74 -4.27
C ASP A 55 21.24 1.20 -4.37
N GLY A 56 20.28 0.55 -4.99
CA GLY A 56 20.31 -0.90 -5.20
C GLY A 56 19.87 -1.74 -4.02
N LEU A 57 19.45 -1.13 -2.90
CA LEU A 57 19.01 -1.85 -1.70
C LEU A 57 17.51 -1.69 -1.50
N PRO A 58 16.79 -2.78 -1.18
CA PRO A 58 15.35 -2.69 -0.95
C PRO A 58 15.03 -1.91 0.32
N VAL A 59 14.07 -0.98 0.22
CA VAL A 59 13.66 -0.14 1.34
C VAL A 59 12.17 -0.24 1.66
N ALA A 60 11.34 -0.70 0.72
CA ALA A 60 9.89 -0.76 0.93
C ALA A 60 9.21 -1.71 -0.04
N VAL A 61 8.01 -2.14 0.35
CA VAL A 61 7.11 -2.93 -0.50
C VAL A 61 5.81 -2.13 -0.67
N SER A 62 5.24 -2.15 -1.87
CA SER A 62 3.93 -1.57 -2.10
C SER A 62 3.05 -2.49 -2.93
N TYR A 63 1.74 -2.32 -2.80
CA TYR A 63 0.75 -3.00 -3.63
C TYR A 63 -0.31 -2.01 -4.07
N HIS A 64 -0.61 -2.00 -5.35
CA HIS A 64 -1.72 -1.20 -5.88
C HIS A 64 -2.36 -1.93 -7.05
N LEU A 65 -3.63 -1.61 -7.32
CA LEU A 65 -4.32 -2.08 -8.53
C LEU A 65 -4.76 -0.89 -9.35
N GLU A 66 -4.77 -1.09 -10.66
CA GLU A 66 -5.24 -0.05 -11.59
C GLU A 66 -6.76 -0.09 -11.75
N TRP A 67 -7.35 -1.27 -11.72
CA TRP A 67 -8.78 -1.47 -12.02
C TRP A 67 -9.42 -2.30 -10.91
N ALA A 68 -9.80 -1.64 -9.81
CA ALA A 68 -10.42 -2.35 -8.69
C ALA A 68 -11.83 -2.84 -9.02
N PRO A 69 -12.21 -4.04 -8.57
CA PRO A 69 -13.56 -4.56 -8.86
C PRO A 69 -14.69 -3.69 -8.32
N SER A 70 -14.44 -2.97 -7.22
CA SER A 70 -15.47 -2.18 -6.56
C SER A 70 -15.95 -0.98 -7.39
N ASN A 71 -15.04 -0.29 -8.09
CA ASN A 71 -15.41 0.93 -8.81
C ASN A 71 -14.65 1.12 -10.13
N GLY A 72 -13.82 0.14 -10.53
CA GLY A 72 -13.07 0.24 -11.79
C GLY A 72 -11.98 1.30 -11.78
N LYS A 73 -11.51 1.71 -10.61
CA LYS A 73 -10.51 2.78 -10.45
C LYS A 73 -9.28 2.29 -9.72
N PRO A 74 -8.16 3.06 -9.75
CA PRO A 74 -6.96 2.65 -9.02
C PRO A 74 -7.13 2.69 -7.51
N TRP A 75 -6.55 1.69 -6.84
CA TRP A 75 -6.53 1.62 -5.38
C TRP A 75 -5.13 1.31 -4.89
N LEU A 76 -4.71 2.04 -3.86
CA LEU A 76 -3.48 1.78 -3.12
C LEU A 76 -3.83 0.80 -1.99
N GLY A 77 -3.21 -0.37 -2.00
CA GLY A 77 -3.47 -1.40 -1.01
C GLY A 77 -2.50 -1.39 0.15
N THR A 78 -1.22 -1.24 -0.14
CA THR A 78 -0.17 -1.37 0.89
C THR A 78 1.02 -0.49 0.54
N VAL A 79 1.57 0.18 1.57
CA VAL A 79 2.92 0.73 1.53
C VAL A 79 3.56 0.38 2.86
N LEU A 80 4.63 -0.41 2.82
CA LEU A 80 5.31 -0.89 4.03
C LEU A 80 6.80 -0.61 3.88
N VAL A 81 7.34 0.25 4.77
CA VAL A 81 8.73 0.70 4.71
C VAL A 81 9.56 -0.07 5.73
N ASP A 82 10.78 -0.49 5.34
CA ASP A 82 11.73 -1.10 6.25
C ASP A 82 11.97 -0.14 7.43
N PRO A 83 11.86 -0.59 8.68
CA PRO A 83 12.06 0.28 9.85
C PRO A 83 13.38 1.04 9.86
N ALA A 84 14.44 0.43 9.31
CA ALA A 84 15.76 1.08 9.20
C ALA A 84 15.72 2.28 8.26
N GLU A 85 14.70 2.38 7.42
CA GLU A 85 14.56 3.41 6.39
C GLU A 85 13.38 4.36 6.65
N GLU A 86 12.73 4.25 7.80
CA GLU A 86 11.61 5.12 8.14
C GLU A 86 12.05 6.56 8.38
N ARG A 87 11.10 7.48 8.27
CA ARG A 87 11.30 8.94 8.47
C ARG A 87 12.26 9.58 7.47
N LYS A 88 12.48 8.93 6.32
CA LYS A 88 13.28 9.47 5.23
C LYS A 88 12.42 9.95 4.06
N GLY A 89 11.10 9.90 4.21
CA GLY A 89 10.17 10.36 3.18
C GLY A 89 9.90 9.35 2.07
N HIS A 90 10.29 8.08 2.25
CA HIS A 90 10.11 7.06 1.20
C HIS A 90 8.64 6.79 0.89
N ALA A 91 7.80 6.64 1.91
CA ALA A 91 6.39 6.34 1.70
C ALA A 91 5.70 7.44 0.89
N ARG A 92 5.99 8.71 1.18
CA ARG A 92 5.46 9.83 0.42
C ARG A 92 5.89 9.79 -1.04
N LYS A 93 7.18 9.54 -1.28
CA LYS A 93 7.72 9.45 -2.65
C LYS A 93 7.12 8.30 -3.42
N ILE A 94 6.91 7.15 -2.75
CA ILE A 94 6.29 5.98 -3.36
C ILE A 94 4.87 6.32 -3.81
N ILE A 95 4.08 6.94 -2.95
CA ILE A 95 2.71 7.34 -3.26
C ILE A 95 2.69 8.33 -4.43
N GLU A 96 3.60 9.31 -4.43
CA GLU A 96 3.71 10.27 -5.51
C GLU A 96 4.06 9.60 -6.84
N GLN A 97 5.01 8.66 -6.85
CA GLN A 97 5.40 7.97 -8.06
C GLN A 97 4.31 7.05 -8.59
N ILE A 98 3.60 6.35 -7.70
CA ILE A 98 2.44 5.54 -8.10
C ILE A 98 1.40 6.44 -8.75
N GLY A 99 1.08 7.57 -8.13
CA GLY A 99 0.12 8.53 -8.67
C GLY A 99 0.54 9.04 -10.05
N GLN A 100 1.81 9.39 -10.20
CA GLN A 100 2.34 9.86 -11.48
C GLN A 100 2.24 8.79 -12.58
N SER A 101 2.43 7.53 -12.23
CA SER A 101 2.30 6.43 -13.20
C SER A 101 0.87 6.21 -13.67
N LEU A 102 -0.12 6.68 -12.91
CA LEU A 102 -1.54 6.46 -13.18
C LEU A 102 -2.26 7.68 -13.74
N GLN A 103 -1.67 8.87 -13.61
CA GLN A 103 -2.38 10.13 -13.90
C GLN A 103 -2.78 10.34 -15.36
N ASP A 104 -2.11 9.66 -16.29
CA ASP A 104 -2.42 9.80 -17.71
C ASP A 104 -3.77 9.15 -18.08
N GLN A 105 -4.17 8.12 -17.33
CA GLN A 105 -5.39 7.36 -17.59
C GLN A 105 -6.42 7.46 -16.48
N HIS A 106 -6.05 8.01 -15.33
CA HIS A 106 -6.92 8.04 -14.16
C HIS A 106 -6.86 9.41 -13.48
N ARG A 107 -7.98 9.80 -12.86
CA ARG A 107 -8.10 11.09 -12.19
C ARG A 107 -8.01 11.00 -10.67
N ALA A 108 -8.04 9.80 -10.12
CA ALA A 108 -8.05 9.61 -8.68
C ALA A 108 -7.44 8.28 -8.28
N LEU A 109 -6.79 8.25 -7.12
CA LEU A 109 -6.26 7.05 -6.47
C LEU A 109 -6.98 6.89 -5.14
N PHE A 110 -7.60 5.74 -4.92
CA PHE A 110 -8.36 5.44 -3.71
C PHE A 110 -7.55 4.59 -2.75
N THR A 111 -7.90 4.63 -1.48
CA THR A 111 -7.38 3.71 -0.47
C THR A 111 -8.40 3.54 0.65
N ALA A 112 -8.31 2.43 1.37
CA ALA A 112 -9.14 2.16 2.52
C ALA A 112 -8.26 1.98 3.76
N VAL A 113 -8.58 2.66 4.84
CA VAL A 113 -7.78 2.63 6.07
C VAL A 113 -8.68 2.28 7.24
N PRO A 114 -8.29 1.32 8.11
CA PRO A 114 -9.04 1.09 9.33
C PRO A 114 -9.21 2.39 10.11
N ILE A 115 -10.41 2.62 10.63
CA ILE A 115 -10.78 3.91 11.24
C ILE A 115 -9.95 4.25 12.47
N ASP A 116 -9.34 3.25 13.11
CA ASP A 116 -8.51 3.43 14.30
C ASP A 116 -7.02 3.66 14.00
N ARG A 117 -6.63 3.66 12.72
CA ARG A 117 -5.25 3.91 12.31
C ARG A 117 -5.00 5.41 12.08
N ASN A 118 -5.14 6.20 13.15
CA ASN A 118 -5.09 7.66 13.09
C ASN A 118 -3.79 8.21 12.50
N GLU A 119 -2.65 7.63 12.84
CA GLU A 119 -1.37 8.11 12.32
C GLU A 119 -1.26 7.92 10.81
N TRP A 120 -1.77 6.80 10.31
CA TRP A 120 -1.74 6.52 8.88
C TRP A 120 -2.71 7.44 8.13
N ILE A 121 -3.90 7.66 8.70
CA ILE A 121 -4.89 8.59 8.12
C ILE A 121 -4.30 9.99 8.01
N LEU A 122 -3.64 10.47 9.07
CA LEU A 122 -3.01 11.77 9.07
C LEU A 122 -1.91 11.85 8.00
N PHE A 123 -1.07 10.83 7.92
CA PHE A 123 0.00 10.77 6.93
C PHE A 123 -0.56 10.82 5.51
N LEU A 124 -1.60 10.05 5.21
CA LEU A 124 -2.22 10.04 3.89
C LEU A 124 -2.84 11.41 3.57
N SER A 125 -3.43 12.07 4.57
CA SER A 125 -3.95 13.43 4.38
C SER A 125 -2.83 14.39 3.97
N GLN A 126 -1.65 14.25 4.57
CA GLN A 126 -0.49 15.05 4.21
C GLN A 126 0.03 14.73 2.80
N CYS A 127 -0.26 13.53 2.29
CA CYS A 127 0.08 13.12 0.93
C CYS A 127 -0.96 13.55 -0.11
N GLY A 128 -2.01 14.25 0.30
CA GLY A 128 -3.04 14.75 -0.61
C GLY A 128 -4.29 13.91 -0.68
N PHE A 129 -4.43 12.89 0.16
CA PHE A 129 -5.68 12.13 0.24
C PHE A 129 -6.71 12.89 1.05
N GLU A 130 -7.96 12.81 0.61
CA GLU A 130 -9.10 13.40 1.31
C GLU A 130 -10.04 12.29 1.76
N GLN A 131 -10.68 12.45 2.90
CA GLN A 131 -11.65 11.47 3.39
C GLN A 131 -12.93 11.59 2.57
N LEU A 132 -13.40 10.47 2.04
CA LEU A 132 -14.59 10.43 1.20
C LEU A 132 -15.80 9.90 1.96
N LYS A 133 -15.68 8.75 2.61
CA LYS A 133 -16.78 8.09 3.33
C LYS A 133 -16.25 7.00 4.23
N THR A 134 -17.13 6.47 5.09
CA THR A 134 -16.83 5.32 5.92
C THR A 134 -17.59 4.10 5.36
N GLU A 135 -16.93 2.96 5.31
CA GLU A 135 -17.53 1.68 4.91
C GLU A 135 -17.13 0.59 5.89
N LYS A 136 -17.90 -0.48 5.93
CA LYS A 136 -17.61 -1.66 6.75
C LYS A 136 -17.30 -2.83 5.83
N ASP A 137 -16.38 -3.71 6.28
CA ASP A 137 -16.10 -4.94 5.57
C ASP A 137 -17.08 -6.05 5.98
N GLU A 138 -16.86 -7.27 5.47
CA GLU A 138 -17.73 -8.42 5.76
C GLU A 138 -17.76 -8.78 7.25
N ALA A 139 -16.70 -8.46 7.99
CA ALA A 139 -16.62 -8.67 9.44
C ALA A 139 -17.13 -7.47 10.25
N ASP A 140 -17.82 -6.53 9.59
CA ASP A 140 -18.36 -5.31 10.18
C ASP A 140 -17.29 -4.36 10.74
N LYS A 141 -16.07 -4.49 10.26
CA LYS A 141 -14.96 -3.61 10.66
C LYS A 141 -15.02 -2.31 9.86
N PRO A 142 -15.01 -1.14 10.53
CA PRO A 142 -15.14 0.13 9.82
C PRO A 142 -13.81 0.60 9.21
N TYR A 143 -13.91 1.15 8.00
CA TYR A 143 -12.80 1.74 7.26
C TYR A 143 -13.17 3.11 6.76
N ILE A 144 -12.19 4.00 6.67
CA ILE A 144 -12.34 5.27 5.97
C ILE A 144 -11.83 5.08 4.55
N ILE A 145 -12.66 5.41 3.58
CA ILE A 145 -12.25 5.44 2.18
C ILE A 145 -11.70 6.85 1.91
N MET A 146 -10.49 6.89 1.39
CA MET A 146 -9.81 8.15 1.07
C MET A 146 -9.51 8.21 -0.42
N VAL A 147 -9.43 9.41 -0.95
CA VAL A 147 -9.20 9.64 -2.38
C VAL A 147 -8.17 10.74 -2.58
N LYS A 148 -7.20 10.48 -3.47
CA LYS A 148 -6.19 11.45 -3.87
C LYS A 148 -6.45 11.85 -5.32
N PRO A 149 -6.70 13.13 -5.61
CA PRO A 149 -6.79 13.59 -7.00
C PRO A 149 -5.44 13.41 -7.71
N LEU A 150 -5.48 12.94 -8.95
CA LEU A 150 -4.31 12.76 -9.81
C LEU A 150 -4.34 13.80 -10.92
N VAL A 151 -3.70 14.92 -10.69
CA VAL A 151 -3.74 16.03 -11.65
C VAL A 151 -2.34 16.43 -12.07
#